data_4283cd1b4dceac61d5992e98668abfa3
#
_entry.id   4283cd1b4dceac61d5992e98668abfa3
#
_cell.length_a   1.000
_cell.length_b   1.000
_cell.length_c   1.000
_cell.angle_alpha   90.00
_cell.angle_beta   90.00
_cell.angle_gamma   90.00
#
_symmetry.space_group_name_H-M   'P 1'
#
loop_
_entity.id
_entity.type
_entity.pdbx_description
1 polymer ?
#
loop_
_entity_poly.entity_id
_entity_poly.type
_entity_poly.pdbx_seq_one_letter_code
_entity_poly.pdbx_strand_id
1 'polypeptide(L)'
;MLSQKLGAVLFLAASFLGTARLEASRIHLKTRELDTSTEPSGFLSPVRRANPARRHILVEFRDPVNQALLADLAARDIVVNNALGGSALAVSVPEDVRLEDLGVVWTGQLLPPDKLSPELDRETVPLNVWIVQFHNDVDAQLAGTVLADNGFTVIPNASLITGDFLVRGEKAALTALADYDEVAYIFPASPEMLAGKPVMPCEGALSTGGASAQYVTMGNGWAPNTQSGLLLNYAFATLTTKLPAAQVESEIQRAMKQWSNVANVRFQQVSNPGETYTVAIEFGTAVNGDPNPFTSLSTLAHTYYPAPPNPEPIAGDMHFNPAETWHVGSTTDVYTVALHELGHSLGLGHTDNPSDVMYPYYHFGTPLSANDIAGVQSLYGALASVISGGTHSAVTPTLAVVVSSPIDGSSTANASDTFSGSVSNNSGAPVVVWQTSNGQSGRATEAASGSWTAAVPLAAGANMITITATDSSSRAASRVVRVTRSTGAGVNAPGVVSSGGSVPSITVLSPKSGSTTSSASLTIAGTASDSDGLASVTWKTNSQASGTTTGTTNWTASGIPLIPGKNTVIVQATNIDGVARFVTLTITKQ
;
A
#
# COMPACT_ATOMS: atom_id res chain seq x y z
N MET A 1 76.39 23.24 -41.71
CA MET A 1 75.98 23.90 -40.48
C MET A 1 74.48 23.72 -40.33
N LEU A 2 74.07 23.07 -39.29
CA LEU A 2 72.77 22.47 -39.10
C LEU A 2 71.63 23.51 -38.99
N SER A 3 70.57 23.32 -39.78
CA SER A 3 69.29 23.94 -39.60
C SER A 3 68.35 22.99 -38.89
N GLN A 4 67.90 23.34 -37.68
CA GLN A 4 66.86 22.61 -36.96
C GLN A 4 65.49 23.04 -37.50
N LYS A 5 64.74 22.04 -37.98
CA LYS A 5 63.30 22.19 -38.33
C LYS A 5 62.48 21.95 -37.06
N LEU A 6 61.79 22.97 -36.54
CA LEU A 6 60.74 22.85 -35.55
C LEU A 6 59.49 22.37 -36.24
N GLY A 7 59.05 21.17 -35.94
CA GLY A 7 57.70 20.66 -36.32
C GLY A 7 56.66 21.08 -35.29
N ALA A 8 55.72 21.90 -35.74
CA ALA A 8 54.53 22.24 -34.95
C ALA A 8 53.54 21.06 -35.01
N VAL A 9 53.31 20.40 -33.86
CA VAL A 9 52.24 19.43 -33.70
C VAL A 9 50.95 20.18 -33.38
N LEU A 10 50.03 20.23 -34.33
CA LEU A 10 48.69 20.76 -34.15
C LEU A 10 47.87 19.72 -33.36
N PHE A 11 47.59 19.97 -32.08
CA PHE A 11 46.57 19.23 -31.36
C PHE A 11 45.19 19.73 -31.80
N LEU A 12 44.51 18.96 -32.63
CA LEU A 12 43.05 19.11 -32.84
C LEU A 12 42.33 18.62 -31.59
N ALA A 13 41.92 19.53 -30.73
CA ALA A 13 40.95 19.24 -29.70
C ALA A 13 39.57 19.06 -30.39
N ALA A 14 39.18 17.82 -30.67
CA ALA A 14 37.84 17.49 -31.03
C ALA A 14 36.96 17.70 -29.77
N SER A 15 36.31 18.86 -29.75
CA SER A 15 35.20 19.10 -28.80
C SER A 15 34.09 18.13 -29.16
N PHE A 16 34.02 17.03 -28.45
CA PHE A 16 32.79 16.25 -28.38
C PHE A 16 31.76 17.09 -27.61
N LEU A 17 31.02 17.88 -28.38
CA LEU A 17 29.69 18.31 -27.98
C LEU A 17 28.84 17.05 -28.01
N GLY A 18 28.83 16.33 -26.89
CA GLY A 18 27.82 15.33 -26.63
C GLY A 18 26.50 16.08 -26.67
N THR A 19 25.74 15.91 -27.75
CA THR A 19 24.32 16.13 -27.74
C THR A 19 23.79 15.13 -26.71
N ALA A 20 23.52 15.60 -25.49
CA ALA A 20 22.67 14.86 -24.59
C ALA A 20 21.39 14.62 -25.41
N ARG A 21 21.19 13.41 -25.90
CA ARG A 21 19.87 12.97 -26.31
C ARG A 21 19.05 13.13 -25.05
N LEU A 22 18.05 14.02 -25.08
CA LEU A 22 16.94 13.91 -24.15
C LEU A 22 16.49 12.46 -24.26
N GLU A 23 16.69 11.67 -23.22
CA GLU A 23 16.02 10.40 -23.12
C GLU A 23 14.53 10.75 -23.14
N ALA A 24 13.80 10.12 -24.05
CA ALA A 24 12.37 10.31 -24.19
C ALA A 24 11.74 10.11 -22.81
N SER A 25 10.96 11.09 -22.38
CA SER A 25 10.28 11.01 -21.08
C SER A 25 9.20 9.94 -21.18
N ARG A 26 9.28 8.96 -20.32
CA ARG A 26 8.26 7.94 -20.19
C ARG A 26 7.34 8.30 -19.04
N ILE A 27 6.08 8.49 -19.36
CA ILE A 27 5.03 8.76 -18.37
C ILE A 27 4.37 7.41 -18.05
N HIS A 28 4.49 6.97 -16.81
CA HIS A 28 3.90 5.72 -16.35
C HIS A 28 2.50 5.98 -15.80
N LEU A 29 1.46 5.63 -16.55
CA LEU A 29 0.08 5.59 -16.07
C LEU A 29 -0.19 4.23 -15.41
N LYS A 30 -1.19 4.15 -14.52
CA LYS A 30 -1.62 2.87 -13.93
C LYS A 30 -2.05 1.83 -14.97
N THR A 31 -2.44 2.26 -16.15
CA THR A 31 -2.99 1.42 -17.22
C THR A 31 -2.03 1.19 -18.38
N ARG A 32 -1.09 2.10 -18.63
CA ARG A 32 -0.11 2.01 -19.72
C ARG A 32 1.08 2.94 -19.51
N GLU A 33 2.09 2.74 -20.31
CA GLU A 33 3.24 3.65 -20.43
C GLU A 33 3.07 4.54 -21.68
N LEU A 34 3.34 5.83 -21.51
CA LEU A 34 3.35 6.81 -22.59
C LEU A 34 4.80 7.19 -22.92
N ASP A 35 5.21 6.98 -24.16
CA ASP A 35 6.48 7.46 -24.67
C ASP A 35 6.23 8.76 -25.46
N THR A 36 6.50 9.90 -24.83
CA THR A 36 6.23 11.23 -25.41
C THR A 36 7.02 11.53 -26.69
N SER A 37 8.08 10.75 -26.98
CA SER A 37 8.82 10.86 -28.24
C SER A 37 8.09 10.26 -29.43
N THR A 38 7.17 9.32 -29.19
CA THR A 38 6.40 8.61 -30.22
C THR A 38 4.92 8.95 -30.24
N GLU A 39 4.39 9.41 -29.12
CA GLU A 39 2.99 9.84 -29.01
C GLU A 39 2.77 11.18 -29.71
N PRO A 40 1.68 11.33 -30.48
CA PRO A 40 1.36 12.59 -31.14
C PRO A 40 1.16 13.72 -30.12
N SER A 41 1.90 14.82 -30.26
CA SER A 41 1.70 16.02 -29.45
C SER A 41 0.53 16.85 -29.94
N GLY A 42 -0.24 17.44 -29.02
CA GLY A 42 -1.34 18.34 -29.32
C GLY A 42 -2.60 17.68 -29.85
N PHE A 43 -2.64 16.35 -29.93
CA PHE A 43 -3.86 15.63 -30.33
C PHE A 43 -4.74 15.41 -29.11
N LEU A 44 -5.75 16.28 -28.97
CA LEU A 44 -6.74 16.17 -27.90
C LEU A 44 -8.01 15.54 -28.50
N SER A 45 -8.36 14.35 -28.03
CA SER A 45 -9.63 13.71 -28.38
C SER A 45 -10.79 14.53 -27.81
N PRO A 46 -11.97 14.54 -28.47
CA PRO A 46 -13.17 15.12 -27.88
C PRO A 46 -13.48 14.41 -26.56
N VAL A 47 -13.47 15.14 -25.46
CA VAL A 47 -13.89 14.67 -24.14
C VAL A 47 -15.13 15.44 -23.71
N ARG A 48 -15.97 14.81 -22.88
CA ARG A 48 -17.07 15.52 -22.24
C ARG A 48 -16.50 16.44 -21.16
N ARG A 49 -16.99 17.65 -21.07
CA ARG A 49 -16.60 18.62 -20.04
C ARG A 49 -17.85 19.18 -19.39
N ALA A 50 -17.92 19.08 -18.08
CA ALA A 50 -18.94 19.71 -17.26
C ALA A 50 -18.59 21.18 -17.02
N ASN A 51 -17.28 21.51 -16.95
CA ASN A 51 -16.74 22.86 -16.91
C ASN A 51 -16.04 23.22 -18.24
N PRO A 52 -16.69 23.93 -19.16
CA PRO A 52 -16.07 24.27 -20.44
C PRO A 52 -14.94 25.33 -20.35
N ALA A 53 -14.79 26.00 -19.20
CA ALA A 53 -13.78 27.03 -19.01
C ALA A 53 -12.36 26.48 -18.74
N ARG A 54 -12.27 25.18 -18.40
CA ARG A 54 -10.99 24.53 -18.09
C ARG A 54 -10.89 23.18 -18.79
N ARG A 55 -9.67 22.67 -18.90
CA ARG A 55 -9.39 21.31 -19.39
C ARG A 55 -8.18 20.73 -18.66
N HIS A 56 -8.20 19.42 -18.51
CA HIS A 56 -7.15 18.65 -17.86
C HIS A 56 -6.28 17.98 -18.92
N ILE A 57 -4.98 18.31 -18.88
CA ILE A 57 -4.02 17.83 -19.87
C ILE A 57 -2.74 17.34 -19.22
N LEU A 58 -2.02 16.49 -19.93
CA LEU A 58 -0.65 16.10 -19.62
C LEU A 58 0.28 17.01 -20.41
N VAL A 59 1.30 17.53 -19.76
CA VAL A 59 2.30 18.39 -20.40
C VAL A 59 3.71 17.93 -20.07
N GLU A 60 4.59 17.92 -21.06
CA GLU A 60 6.03 17.74 -20.85
C GLU A 60 6.77 19.02 -21.21
N PHE A 61 7.68 19.41 -20.35
CA PHE A 61 8.53 20.60 -20.53
C PHE A 61 9.91 20.19 -21.03
N ARG A 62 10.60 21.13 -21.70
CA ARG A 62 11.97 20.92 -22.18
C ARG A 62 12.94 20.72 -21.03
N ASP A 63 12.76 21.46 -19.96
CA ASP A 63 13.60 21.48 -18.79
C ASP A 63 12.89 20.79 -17.61
N PRO A 64 13.62 20.23 -16.64
CA PRO A 64 13.00 19.67 -15.44
C PRO A 64 12.14 20.70 -14.71
N VAL A 65 11.02 20.20 -14.14
CA VAL A 65 10.13 21.03 -13.34
C VAL A 65 10.90 21.65 -12.17
N ASN A 66 10.74 22.95 -11.97
CA ASN A 66 11.38 23.70 -10.91
C ASN A 66 10.43 24.77 -10.34
N GLN A 67 10.82 25.41 -9.24
CA GLN A 67 9.99 26.39 -8.54
C GLN A 67 9.63 27.62 -9.40
N ALA A 68 10.51 28.05 -10.31
CA ALA A 68 10.21 29.15 -11.19
C ALA A 68 9.11 28.79 -12.19
N LEU A 69 9.18 27.60 -12.79
CA LEU A 69 8.13 27.08 -13.67
C LEU A 69 6.79 26.95 -12.92
N LEU A 70 6.80 26.40 -11.70
CA LEU A 70 5.58 26.27 -10.90
C LEU A 70 4.96 27.63 -10.56
N ALA A 71 5.77 28.64 -10.28
CA ALA A 71 5.30 30.01 -10.08
C ALA A 71 4.71 30.63 -11.36
N ASP A 72 5.32 30.37 -12.52
CA ASP A 72 4.82 30.85 -13.83
C ASP A 72 3.48 30.17 -14.19
N LEU A 73 3.34 28.87 -13.89
CA LEU A 73 2.08 28.14 -14.06
C LEU A 73 0.98 28.73 -13.19
N ALA A 74 1.26 28.94 -11.91
CA ALA A 74 0.30 29.53 -10.95
C ALA A 74 -0.11 30.95 -11.35
N ALA A 75 0.83 31.79 -11.86
CA ALA A 75 0.54 33.14 -12.33
C ALA A 75 -0.41 33.18 -13.55
N ARG A 76 -0.58 32.05 -14.26
CA ARG A 76 -1.48 31.89 -15.40
C ARG A 76 -2.76 31.12 -15.05
N ASP A 77 -3.05 30.97 -13.78
CA ASP A 77 -4.18 30.17 -13.29
C ASP A 77 -4.14 28.70 -13.78
N ILE A 78 -2.93 28.15 -14.00
CA ILE A 78 -2.72 26.75 -14.30
C ILE A 78 -2.55 26.01 -12.98
N VAL A 79 -3.46 25.07 -12.71
CA VAL A 79 -3.41 24.23 -11.51
C VAL A 79 -2.63 22.96 -11.81
N VAL A 80 -1.60 22.67 -11.02
CA VAL A 80 -0.88 21.42 -11.11
C VAL A 80 -1.64 20.36 -10.32
N ASN A 81 -2.19 19.36 -11.02
CA ASN A 81 -2.90 18.25 -10.40
C ASN A 81 -1.96 17.13 -9.99
N ASN A 82 -0.92 16.85 -10.81
CA ASN A 82 0.04 15.79 -10.53
C ASN A 82 1.39 16.05 -11.19
N ALA A 83 2.48 15.65 -10.51
CA ALA A 83 3.78 15.49 -11.13
C ALA A 83 3.90 14.07 -11.71
N LEU A 84 4.31 13.96 -12.97
CA LEU A 84 4.37 12.68 -13.71
C LEU A 84 5.80 12.15 -13.83
N GLY A 85 6.72 12.81 -13.16
CA GLY A 85 8.16 12.54 -13.18
C GLY A 85 8.93 13.32 -14.24
N GLY A 86 10.22 13.50 -14.00
CA GLY A 86 11.11 14.22 -14.90
C GLY A 86 10.65 15.66 -15.17
N SER A 87 10.24 15.93 -16.40
CA SER A 87 9.74 17.22 -16.88
C SER A 87 8.23 17.22 -17.17
N ALA A 88 7.47 16.21 -16.74
CA ALA A 88 6.06 16.07 -17.07
C ALA A 88 5.12 16.36 -15.89
N LEU A 89 4.01 17.05 -16.17
CA LEU A 89 2.94 17.35 -15.21
C LEU A 89 1.56 17.01 -15.79
N ALA A 90 0.63 16.66 -14.91
CA ALA A 90 -0.81 16.73 -15.19
C ALA A 90 -1.32 18.08 -14.67
N VAL A 91 -1.95 18.87 -15.53
CA VAL A 91 -2.39 20.22 -15.20
C VAL A 91 -3.83 20.48 -15.62
N SER A 92 -4.50 21.36 -14.88
CA SER A 92 -5.76 21.98 -15.30
C SER A 92 -5.46 23.37 -15.84
N VAL A 93 -5.87 23.62 -17.06
CA VAL A 93 -5.58 24.88 -17.75
C VAL A 93 -6.86 25.61 -18.15
N PRO A 94 -6.91 26.96 -18.03
CA PRO A 94 -7.97 27.76 -18.65
C PRO A 94 -8.02 27.52 -20.16
N GLU A 95 -9.21 27.58 -20.76
CA GLU A 95 -9.40 27.31 -22.20
C GLU A 95 -8.53 28.18 -23.10
N ASP A 96 -8.33 29.45 -22.73
CA ASP A 96 -7.61 30.44 -23.52
C ASP A 96 -6.12 30.56 -23.20
N VAL A 97 -5.56 29.73 -22.33
CA VAL A 97 -4.17 29.84 -21.89
C VAL A 97 -3.22 29.38 -22.98
N ARG A 98 -2.11 30.14 -23.14
CA ARG A 98 -1.00 29.77 -24.03
C ARG A 98 0.12 29.08 -23.26
N LEU A 99 0.61 27.98 -23.81
CA LEU A 99 1.64 27.15 -23.21
C LEU A 99 3.00 27.21 -23.93
N GLU A 100 3.03 27.77 -25.14
CA GLU A 100 4.19 27.69 -26.04
C GLU A 100 5.43 28.39 -25.46
N ASP A 101 5.25 29.45 -24.68
CA ASP A 101 6.34 30.23 -24.06
C ASP A 101 6.82 29.64 -22.72
N LEU A 102 6.15 28.60 -22.21
CA LEU A 102 6.56 27.89 -21.01
C LEU A 102 7.55 26.74 -21.27
N GLY A 103 7.99 26.58 -22.51
CA GLY A 103 8.92 25.51 -22.88
C GLY A 103 8.27 24.13 -22.99
N VAL A 104 6.95 24.06 -23.18
CA VAL A 104 6.23 22.82 -23.43
C VAL A 104 6.71 22.19 -24.73
N VAL A 105 7.08 20.92 -24.69
CA VAL A 105 7.54 20.12 -25.82
C VAL A 105 6.55 19.07 -26.27
N TRP A 106 5.66 18.64 -25.37
CA TRP A 106 4.60 17.69 -25.68
C TRP A 106 3.36 17.97 -24.83
N THR A 107 2.19 17.71 -25.38
CA THR A 107 0.92 17.74 -24.67
C THR A 107 0.09 16.52 -25.02
N GLY A 108 -0.66 16.00 -24.05
CA GLY A 108 -1.59 14.88 -24.20
C GLY A 108 -2.75 14.98 -23.22
N GLN A 109 -3.55 13.94 -23.15
CA GLN A 109 -4.67 13.85 -22.21
C GLN A 109 -4.88 12.40 -21.75
N LEU A 110 -5.53 12.23 -20.60
CA LEU A 110 -6.02 10.93 -20.16
C LEU A 110 -7.20 10.50 -21.03
N LEU A 111 -7.12 9.34 -21.61
CA LEU A 111 -8.22 8.71 -22.34
C LEU A 111 -9.12 7.94 -21.35
N PRO A 112 -10.39 7.66 -21.67
CA PRO A 112 -11.27 6.91 -20.78
C PRO A 112 -10.68 5.58 -20.26
N PRO A 113 -9.97 4.76 -21.07
CA PRO A 113 -9.30 3.58 -20.54
C PRO A 113 -8.19 3.87 -19.52
N ASP A 114 -7.56 5.05 -19.59
CA ASP A 114 -6.50 5.45 -18.64
C ASP A 114 -7.07 5.78 -17.25
N LYS A 115 -8.37 6.06 -17.18
CA LYS A 115 -9.10 6.45 -15.96
C LYS A 115 -9.82 5.30 -15.27
N LEU A 116 -9.77 4.10 -15.82
CA LEU A 116 -10.46 2.92 -15.30
C LEU A 116 -9.45 1.92 -14.74
N SER A 117 -9.55 1.62 -13.47
CA SER A 117 -8.71 0.62 -12.82
C SER A 117 -8.85 -0.75 -13.46
N PRO A 118 -7.75 -1.47 -13.75
CA PRO A 118 -7.80 -2.88 -14.12
C PRO A 118 -8.44 -3.77 -13.04
N GLU A 119 -8.43 -3.32 -11.77
CA GLU A 119 -9.06 -4.02 -10.66
C GLU A 119 -10.59 -4.07 -10.74
N LEU A 120 -11.21 -3.19 -11.54
CA LEU A 120 -12.66 -3.18 -11.76
C LEU A 120 -13.19 -4.47 -12.40
N ASP A 121 -12.33 -5.21 -13.09
CA ASP A 121 -12.68 -6.47 -13.77
C ASP A 121 -12.49 -7.72 -12.93
N ARG A 122 -11.91 -7.60 -11.73
CA ARG A 122 -11.76 -8.75 -10.83
C ARG A 122 -13.10 -9.20 -10.27
N GLU A 123 -13.33 -10.52 -10.27
CA GLU A 123 -14.58 -11.14 -9.77
C GLU A 123 -14.88 -10.85 -8.29
N THR A 124 -13.86 -10.47 -7.52
CA THR A 124 -13.97 -10.19 -6.09
C THR A 124 -14.47 -8.79 -5.76
N VAL A 125 -14.63 -7.92 -6.76
CA VAL A 125 -15.12 -6.55 -6.53
C VAL A 125 -16.58 -6.60 -6.13
N PRO A 126 -16.95 -6.08 -4.96
CA PRO A 126 -18.34 -6.04 -4.53
C PRO A 126 -19.16 -5.19 -5.47
N LEU A 127 -20.29 -5.73 -5.87
CA LEU A 127 -21.15 -5.20 -6.91
C LEU A 127 -21.59 -3.77 -6.63
N ASN A 128 -21.30 -2.86 -7.59
CA ASN A 128 -21.90 -1.54 -7.74
C ASN A 128 -21.50 -0.45 -6.74
N VAL A 129 -20.33 -0.56 -6.06
CA VAL A 129 -19.78 0.52 -5.24
C VAL A 129 -18.32 0.78 -5.62
N TRP A 130 -18.04 2.04 -5.97
CA TRP A 130 -16.78 2.48 -6.56
C TRP A 130 -16.25 3.71 -5.83
N ILE A 131 -14.93 3.95 -5.93
CA ILE A 131 -14.33 5.25 -5.67
C ILE A 131 -14.18 5.95 -7.02
N VAL A 132 -14.72 7.16 -7.13
CA VAL A 132 -14.50 8.06 -8.26
C VAL A 132 -13.67 9.23 -7.76
N GLN A 133 -12.49 9.36 -8.33
CA GLN A 133 -11.56 10.44 -8.05
C GLN A 133 -11.73 11.53 -9.10
N PHE A 134 -11.95 12.76 -8.67
CA PHE A 134 -11.95 13.96 -9.52
C PHE A 134 -10.60 14.67 -9.40
N HIS A 135 -10.27 15.48 -10.39
CA HIS A 135 -9.11 16.35 -10.30
C HIS A 135 -9.25 17.35 -9.14
N ASN A 136 -8.13 17.77 -8.54
CA ASN A 136 -8.12 18.55 -7.30
C ASN A 136 -8.79 19.94 -7.42
N ASP A 137 -8.90 20.48 -8.64
CA ASP A 137 -9.55 21.76 -8.94
C ASP A 137 -11.06 21.63 -9.21
N VAL A 138 -11.60 20.41 -9.18
CA VAL A 138 -13.03 20.16 -9.38
C VAL A 138 -13.75 20.28 -8.05
N ASP A 139 -14.68 21.25 -7.94
CA ASP A 139 -15.46 21.41 -6.73
C ASP A 139 -16.46 20.27 -6.51
N ALA A 140 -16.81 20.02 -5.24
CA ALA A 140 -17.67 18.91 -4.85
C ALA A 140 -19.10 19.01 -5.44
N GLN A 141 -19.60 20.20 -5.73
CA GLN A 141 -20.93 20.41 -6.30
C GLN A 141 -20.94 19.97 -7.77
N LEU A 142 -19.90 20.38 -8.53
CA LEU A 142 -19.72 19.97 -9.92
C LEU A 142 -19.54 18.46 -10.02
N ALA A 143 -18.66 17.88 -9.18
CA ALA A 143 -18.45 16.43 -9.12
C ALA A 143 -19.77 15.68 -8.82
N GLY A 144 -20.55 16.15 -7.84
CA GLY A 144 -21.85 15.57 -7.50
C GLY A 144 -22.85 15.63 -8.66
N THR A 145 -22.84 16.72 -9.46
CA THR A 145 -23.68 16.86 -10.65
C THR A 145 -23.27 15.84 -11.72
N VAL A 146 -21.98 15.73 -12.02
CA VAL A 146 -21.45 14.76 -12.99
C VAL A 146 -21.83 13.34 -12.61
N LEU A 147 -21.70 12.99 -11.31
CA LEU A 147 -22.07 11.68 -10.80
C LEU A 147 -23.57 11.40 -10.97
N ALA A 148 -24.42 12.35 -10.55
CA ALA A 148 -25.88 12.20 -10.62
C ALA A 148 -26.38 12.07 -12.07
N ASP A 149 -25.86 12.88 -12.98
CA ASP A 149 -26.21 12.85 -14.41
C ASP A 149 -25.84 11.53 -15.09
N ASN A 150 -24.90 10.77 -14.53
CA ASN A 150 -24.50 9.45 -15.03
C ASN A 150 -25.09 8.29 -14.19
N GLY A 151 -26.08 8.57 -13.33
CA GLY A 151 -26.82 7.55 -12.59
C GLY A 151 -26.10 7.01 -11.33
N PHE A 152 -25.11 7.72 -10.84
CA PHE A 152 -24.41 7.37 -9.61
C PHE A 152 -24.99 8.10 -8.39
N THR A 153 -25.08 7.40 -7.29
CA THR A 153 -25.51 7.95 -6.00
C THR A 153 -24.29 8.02 -5.07
N VAL A 154 -23.98 9.21 -4.56
CA VAL A 154 -22.91 9.40 -3.59
C VAL A 154 -23.29 8.77 -2.25
N ILE A 155 -22.39 7.96 -1.70
CA ILE A 155 -22.47 7.40 -0.35
C ILE A 155 -21.61 8.31 0.55
N PRO A 156 -22.22 9.03 1.49
CA PRO A 156 -21.45 9.92 2.37
C PRO A 156 -20.37 9.14 3.15
N ASN A 157 -19.13 9.60 3.05
CA ASN A 157 -18.01 9.10 3.83
C ASN A 157 -17.03 10.26 4.07
N ALA A 158 -17.00 10.75 5.31
CA ALA A 158 -16.19 11.91 5.71
C ALA A 158 -14.69 11.58 5.83
N SER A 159 -14.31 10.30 5.66
CA SER A 159 -12.94 9.82 5.80
C SER A 159 -12.25 9.62 4.44
N LEU A 160 -12.83 10.09 3.34
CA LEU A 160 -12.20 10.00 2.03
C LEU A 160 -11.21 11.15 1.81
N ILE A 161 -10.23 10.92 0.95
CA ILE A 161 -9.35 11.95 0.41
C ILE A 161 -10.20 13.01 -0.29
N THR A 162 -9.81 14.28 -0.19
CA THR A 162 -10.49 15.37 -0.91
C THR A 162 -10.47 15.09 -2.42
N GLY A 163 -11.62 15.17 -3.05
CA GLY A 163 -11.79 14.84 -4.47
C GLY A 163 -12.19 13.38 -4.74
N ASP A 164 -12.14 12.49 -3.73
CA ASP A 164 -12.64 11.13 -3.84
C ASP A 164 -14.11 11.04 -3.40
N PHE A 165 -14.90 10.31 -4.17
CA PHE A 165 -16.31 10.06 -3.89
C PHE A 165 -16.59 8.56 -3.87
N LEU A 166 -17.15 8.08 -2.75
CA LEU A 166 -17.70 6.73 -2.68
C LEU A 166 -19.09 6.77 -3.33
N VAL A 167 -19.25 6.00 -4.39
CA VAL A 167 -20.49 6.05 -5.18
C VAL A 167 -21.09 4.67 -5.41
N ARG A 168 -22.40 4.62 -5.56
CA ARG A 168 -23.12 3.44 -6.00
C ARG A 168 -23.70 3.69 -7.37
N GLY A 169 -23.49 2.73 -8.30
CA GLY A 169 -24.01 2.79 -9.67
C GLY A 169 -23.61 1.56 -10.47
N GLU A 170 -24.21 1.42 -11.65
CA GLU A 170 -23.96 0.27 -12.52
C GLU A 170 -22.54 0.31 -13.11
N LYS A 171 -21.84 -0.84 -13.12
CA LYS A 171 -20.49 -0.95 -13.71
C LYS A 171 -20.47 -0.49 -15.18
N ALA A 172 -21.52 -0.80 -15.95
CA ALA A 172 -21.62 -0.39 -17.35
C ALA A 172 -21.61 1.13 -17.57
N ALA A 173 -21.99 1.93 -16.55
CA ALA A 173 -21.96 3.39 -16.62
C ALA A 173 -20.58 4.00 -16.35
N LEU A 174 -19.61 3.24 -15.84
CA LEU A 174 -18.28 3.75 -15.50
C LEU A 174 -17.51 4.27 -16.73
N THR A 175 -17.66 3.63 -17.88
CA THR A 175 -17.01 4.09 -19.12
C THR A 175 -17.54 5.47 -19.55
N ALA A 176 -18.86 5.70 -19.45
CA ALA A 176 -19.46 7.00 -19.76
C ALA A 176 -19.05 8.08 -18.75
N LEU A 177 -18.82 7.70 -17.49
CA LEU A 177 -18.31 8.59 -16.47
C LEU A 177 -16.82 8.93 -16.73
N ALA A 178 -16.01 7.96 -17.16
CA ALA A 178 -14.60 8.17 -17.53
C ALA A 178 -14.42 9.08 -18.76
N ASP A 179 -15.46 9.29 -19.59
CA ASP A 179 -15.42 10.25 -20.70
C ASP A 179 -15.36 11.72 -20.23
N TYR A 180 -15.70 12.01 -18.97
CA TYR A 180 -15.61 13.37 -18.44
C TYR A 180 -14.17 13.77 -18.14
N ASP A 181 -13.82 14.97 -18.58
CA ASP A 181 -12.50 15.56 -18.36
C ASP A 181 -12.15 15.72 -16.87
N GLU A 182 -13.15 16.06 -16.07
CA GLU A 182 -13.05 16.29 -14.64
C GLU A 182 -12.75 15.03 -13.83
N VAL A 183 -13.07 13.84 -14.38
CA VAL A 183 -12.79 12.56 -13.74
C VAL A 183 -11.33 12.19 -13.94
N ALA A 184 -10.65 11.99 -12.85
CA ALA A 184 -9.25 11.63 -12.81
C ALA A 184 -9.03 10.11 -12.87
N TYR A 185 -9.74 9.36 -12.00
CA TYR A 185 -9.61 7.92 -11.93
C TYR A 185 -10.81 7.24 -11.26
N ILE A 186 -11.04 5.96 -11.57
CA ILE A 186 -12.14 5.16 -11.00
C ILE A 186 -11.59 3.80 -10.60
N PHE A 187 -11.80 3.40 -9.32
CA PHE A 187 -11.29 2.15 -8.79
C PHE A 187 -12.26 1.52 -7.76
N PRO A 188 -12.08 0.23 -7.40
CA PRO A 188 -12.96 -0.44 -6.45
C PRO A 188 -12.90 0.15 -5.05
N ALA A 189 -14.05 0.21 -4.37
CA ALA A 189 -14.10 0.51 -2.96
C ALA A 189 -13.56 -0.67 -2.12
N SER A 190 -12.87 -0.38 -1.01
CA SER A 190 -12.35 -1.40 -0.11
C SER A 190 -13.48 -2.11 0.67
N PRO A 191 -13.25 -3.33 1.16
CA PRO A 191 -14.21 -4.04 2.01
C PRO A 191 -14.64 -3.25 3.25
N GLU A 192 -13.76 -2.44 3.82
CA GLU A 192 -14.03 -1.61 4.98
C GLU A 192 -15.03 -0.50 4.64
N MET A 193 -14.83 0.18 3.50
CA MET A 193 -15.76 1.20 2.99
C MET A 193 -17.13 0.62 2.73
N LEU A 194 -17.20 -0.58 2.15
CA LEU A 194 -18.45 -1.28 1.89
C LEU A 194 -19.17 -1.66 3.19
N ALA A 195 -18.41 -1.96 4.24
CA ALA A 195 -18.92 -2.23 5.57
C ALA A 195 -19.33 -0.96 6.34
N GLY A 196 -19.15 0.24 5.74
CA GLY A 196 -19.40 1.51 6.39
C GLY A 196 -18.46 1.81 7.56
N LYS A 197 -17.28 1.18 7.57
CA LYS A 197 -16.26 1.46 8.58
C LYS A 197 -15.53 2.77 8.23
N PRO A 198 -15.13 3.54 9.24
CA PRO A 198 -14.20 4.63 9.01
C PRO A 198 -12.91 4.09 8.37
N VAL A 199 -12.43 4.76 7.35
CA VAL A 199 -11.12 4.52 6.75
C VAL A 199 -10.23 5.70 7.06
N MET A 200 -8.93 5.48 7.16
CA MET A 200 -7.96 6.55 7.40
C MET A 200 -7.13 6.68 6.13
N PRO A 201 -7.23 7.81 5.43
CA PRO A 201 -6.52 8.01 4.20
C PRO A 201 -5.05 8.35 4.44
N CYS A 202 -4.20 7.94 3.51
CA CYS A 202 -2.97 8.63 3.20
C CYS A 202 -3.28 9.60 2.05
N GLU A 203 -2.97 10.88 2.21
CA GLU A 203 -3.19 11.87 1.14
C GLU A 203 -2.25 11.68 -0.05
N GLY A 204 -1.41 10.67 0.01
CA GLY A 204 -0.39 10.39 -0.98
C GLY A 204 0.88 11.18 -0.74
N ALA A 205 1.89 10.90 -1.54
CA ALA A 205 3.11 11.67 -1.48
C ALA A 205 2.89 13.06 -2.10
N LEU A 206 3.31 14.06 -1.37
CA LEU A 206 3.15 15.45 -1.75
C LEU A 206 4.26 15.89 -2.72
N SER A 207 3.93 16.81 -3.60
CA SER A 207 4.90 17.68 -4.23
C SER A 207 4.69 19.09 -3.69
N THR A 208 5.72 19.90 -3.63
CA THR A 208 5.61 21.31 -3.22
C THR A 208 4.69 22.14 -4.12
N GLY A 209 4.16 21.54 -5.20
CA GLY A 209 3.14 22.07 -6.09
C GLY A 209 1.71 21.57 -5.82
N GLY A 210 1.46 20.80 -4.75
CA GLY A 210 0.11 20.43 -4.30
C GLY A 210 -0.59 19.31 -5.08
N ALA A 211 0.13 18.33 -5.65
CA ALA A 211 -0.45 17.27 -6.46
C ALA A 211 -0.35 15.89 -5.81
N SER A 212 -1.44 15.14 -5.72
CA SER A 212 -1.45 13.72 -5.35
C SER A 212 -1.40 12.83 -6.60
N ALA A 213 -0.68 11.69 -6.51
CA ALA A 213 -0.34 10.88 -7.67
C ALA A 213 -1.42 9.85 -8.04
N GLN A 214 -1.68 9.76 -9.34
CA GLN A 214 -2.51 8.70 -9.94
C GLN A 214 -1.71 7.48 -10.41
N TYR A 215 -0.40 7.41 -10.18
CA TYR A 215 0.53 6.51 -10.89
C TYR A 215 1.28 5.59 -9.93
N VAL A 216 1.65 4.40 -10.41
CA VAL A 216 2.39 3.38 -9.64
C VAL A 216 3.82 3.82 -9.31
N THR A 217 4.43 4.67 -10.17
CA THR A 217 5.74 5.28 -9.90
C THR A 217 5.74 6.76 -10.24
N MET A 218 6.38 7.58 -9.40
CA MET A 218 6.57 9.00 -9.65
C MET A 218 7.97 9.26 -10.21
N GLY A 219 8.03 9.39 -11.52
CA GLY A 219 9.30 9.58 -12.22
C GLY A 219 10.23 8.38 -12.05
N ASN A 220 11.53 8.66 -11.97
CA ASN A 220 12.58 7.65 -11.86
C ASN A 220 13.01 7.37 -10.42
N GLY A 221 12.29 7.89 -9.41
CA GLY A 221 12.72 7.83 -8.02
C GLY A 221 14.03 8.58 -7.76
N TRP A 222 14.75 8.24 -6.73
CA TRP A 222 16.09 8.77 -6.44
C TRP A 222 17.11 8.26 -7.46
N ALA A 223 18.00 9.14 -7.91
CA ALA A 223 19.12 8.68 -8.71
C ALA A 223 20.04 7.75 -7.90
N PRO A 224 20.47 6.60 -8.46
CA PRO A 224 21.44 5.75 -7.77
C PRO A 224 22.74 6.51 -7.48
N ASN A 225 23.18 6.46 -6.24
CA ASN A 225 24.36 7.18 -5.76
C ASN A 225 25.52 6.28 -5.34
N THR A 226 25.36 4.96 -5.55
CA THR A 226 26.40 3.97 -5.33
C THR A 226 26.46 2.95 -6.48
N GLN A 227 27.58 2.23 -6.62
CA GLN A 227 27.72 1.16 -7.62
C GLN A 227 26.74 -0.01 -7.41
N SER A 228 26.18 -0.15 -6.19
CA SER A 228 25.27 -1.24 -5.81
C SER A 228 23.84 -0.78 -5.62
N GLY A 229 23.43 0.38 -6.17
CA GLY A 229 22.09 0.92 -6.08
C GLY A 229 21.99 2.20 -5.26
N LEU A 230 20.84 2.42 -4.63
CA LEU A 230 20.55 3.59 -3.82
C LEU A 230 21.02 3.40 -2.37
N LEU A 231 21.78 4.37 -1.85
CA LEU A 231 22.00 4.56 -0.42
C LEU A 231 21.25 5.84 0.00
N LEU A 232 20.17 5.69 0.74
CA LEU A 232 19.36 6.77 1.25
C LEU A 232 19.63 6.96 2.74
N ASN A 233 20.06 8.16 3.12
CA ASN A 233 20.20 8.51 4.52
C ASN A 233 18.82 8.75 5.14
N TYR A 234 18.70 8.60 6.46
CA TYR A 234 17.52 9.03 7.21
C TYR A 234 17.93 9.62 8.56
N ALA A 235 17.12 10.54 9.04
CA ALA A 235 17.30 11.15 10.36
C ALA A 235 15.97 11.22 11.10
N PHE A 236 15.95 10.78 12.35
CA PHE A 236 14.81 11.04 13.24
C PHE A 236 14.91 12.46 13.78
N ALA A 237 13.99 13.33 13.35
CA ALA A 237 13.97 14.72 13.74
C ALA A 237 13.13 14.92 15.01
N THR A 238 11.82 14.67 14.94
CA THR A 238 10.91 14.77 16.08
C THR A 238 10.09 13.49 16.17
N LEU A 239 10.14 12.79 17.31
CA LEU A 239 9.33 11.60 17.53
C LEU A 239 8.13 11.91 18.43
N THR A 240 7.07 11.08 18.29
CA THR A 240 5.91 11.18 19.17
C THR A 240 6.27 10.93 20.63
N THR A 241 5.68 11.69 21.53
CA THR A 241 5.80 11.47 23.00
C THR A 241 4.82 10.43 23.54
N LYS A 242 3.92 9.92 22.68
CA LYS A 242 2.87 8.96 23.05
C LYS A 242 3.38 7.52 23.12
N LEU A 243 4.57 7.25 22.56
CA LEU A 243 5.25 5.97 22.56
C LEU A 243 6.74 6.15 22.95
N PRO A 244 7.40 5.13 23.49
CA PRO A 244 8.85 5.17 23.71
C PRO A 244 9.59 5.39 22.38
N ALA A 245 10.48 6.37 22.30
CA ALA A 245 11.23 6.73 21.09
C ALA A 245 11.92 5.52 20.44
N ALA A 246 12.65 4.72 21.23
CA ALA A 246 13.33 3.52 20.73
C ALA A 246 12.36 2.49 20.09
N GLN A 247 11.11 2.44 20.53
CA GLN A 247 10.09 1.57 19.93
C GLN A 247 9.65 2.12 18.57
N VAL A 248 9.42 3.42 18.47
CA VAL A 248 9.07 4.10 17.21
C VAL A 248 10.20 3.94 16.19
N GLU A 249 11.44 4.22 16.58
CA GLU A 249 12.63 4.04 15.74
C GLU A 249 12.73 2.60 15.22
N SER A 250 12.58 1.61 16.11
CA SER A 250 12.64 0.19 15.75
C SER A 250 11.58 -0.21 14.73
N GLU A 251 10.34 0.31 14.83
CA GLU A 251 9.27 0.00 13.90
C GLU A 251 9.50 0.62 12.52
N ILE A 252 9.99 1.85 12.47
CA ILE A 252 10.31 2.52 11.20
C ILE A 252 11.52 1.85 10.52
N GLN A 253 12.58 1.50 11.29
CA GLN A 253 13.72 0.73 10.77
C GLN A 253 13.30 -0.65 10.27
N ARG A 254 12.32 -1.29 10.91
CA ARG A 254 11.73 -2.55 10.46
C ARG A 254 11.04 -2.39 9.10
N ALA A 255 10.31 -1.29 8.89
CA ALA A 255 9.70 -0.96 7.60
C ALA A 255 10.77 -0.73 6.51
N MET A 256 11.81 0.05 6.79
CA MET A 256 12.96 0.24 5.88
C MET A 256 13.59 -1.09 5.47
N LYS A 257 13.71 -2.02 6.42
CA LYS A 257 14.27 -3.35 6.15
C LYS A 257 13.42 -4.16 5.17
N GLN A 258 12.08 -4.01 5.17
CA GLN A 258 11.24 -4.70 4.19
C GLN A 258 11.56 -4.26 2.76
N TRP A 259 11.64 -2.95 2.50
CA TRP A 259 12.00 -2.42 1.19
C TRP A 259 13.42 -2.81 0.77
N SER A 260 14.38 -2.74 1.69
CA SER A 260 15.77 -3.18 1.43
C SER A 260 15.91 -4.68 1.15
N ASN A 261 14.95 -5.50 1.58
CA ASN A 261 14.98 -6.95 1.33
C ASN A 261 14.53 -7.30 -0.10
N VAL A 262 13.86 -6.39 -0.81
CA VAL A 262 13.26 -6.67 -2.13
C VAL A 262 13.88 -5.85 -3.26
N ALA A 263 14.55 -4.73 -2.98
CA ALA A 263 15.14 -3.85 -3.99
C ALA A 263 16.55 -3.40 -3.63
N ASN A 264 17.30 -2.88 -4.60
CA ASN A 264 18.68 -2.36 -4.40
C ASN A 264 18.68 -1.00 -3.68
N VAL A 265 18.03 -0.95 -2.52
CA VAL A 265 17.94 0.22 -1.65
C VAL A 265 18.53 -0.11 -0.29
N ARG A 266 19.36 0.78 0.23
CA ARG A 266 19.94 0.71 1.58
C ARG A 266 19.66 1.99 2.32
N PHE A 267 19.43 1.89 3.62
CA PHE A 267 19.19 3.02 4.51
C PHE A 267 20.33 3.15 5.51
N GLN A 268 20.78 4.40 5.76
CA GLN A 268 21.81 4.72 6.74
C GLN A 268 21.33 5.86 7.63
N GLN A 269 21.34 5.64 8.94
CA GLN A 269 21.01 6.68 9.90
C GLN A 269 22.11 7.75 9.97
N VAL A 270 21.69 9.01 9.93
CA VAL A 270 22.55 10.21 10.12
C VAL A 270 21.91 11.12 11.18
N SER A 271 22.63 12.14 11.61
CA SER A 271 22.17 13.05 12.65
C SER A 271 21.57 14.35 12.11
N ASN A 272 21.87 14.71 10.87
CA ASN A 272 21.41 15.96 10.25
C ASN A 272 20.31 15.68 9.23
N PRO A 273 19.04 16.07 9.48
CA PRO A 273 17.94 15.84 8.56
C PRO A 273 17.98 16.71 7.30
N GLY A 274 18.78 17.77 7.27
CA GLY A 274 18.87 18.70 6.13
C GLY A 274 19.97 18.36 5.13
N GLU A 275 20.61 17.20 5.21
CA GLU A 275 21.59 16.76 4.20
C GLU A 275 20.89 16.22 2.95
N THR A 276 21.53 16.34 1.79
CA THR A 276 21.03 15.75 0.54
C THR A 276 20.96 14.23 0.62
N TYR A 277 20.01 13.61 -0.10
CA TYR A 277 19.70 12.18 0.00
C TYR A 277 19.36 11.74 1.42
N THR A 278 18.73 12.60 2.21
CA THR A 278 18.33 12.30 3.59
C THR A 278 16.84 12.47 3.75
N VAL A 279 16.19 11.44 4.23
CA VAL A 279 14.76 11.44 4.61
C VAL A 279 14.66 11.91 6.06
N ALA A 280 14.11 13.08 6.30
CA ALA A 280 13.74 13.50 7.64
C ALA A 280 12.44 12.79 8.06
N ILE A 281 12.44 12.22 9.24
CA ILE A 281 11.30 11.48 9.80
C ILE A 281 10.85 12.22 11.04
N GLU A 282 9.64 12.78 10.98
CA GLU A 282 9.11 13.50 12.13
C GLU A 282 7.62 13.26 12.36
N PHE A 283 7.25 13.37 13.62
CA PHE A 283 5.85 13.48 14.07
C PHE A 283 5.51 14.97 14.23
N GLY A 284 5.27 15.60 13.11
CA GLY A 284 5.12 17.05 12.96
C GLY A 284 5.35 17.49 11.52
N THR A 285 5.52 18.80 11.30
CA THR A 285 5.74 19.43 10.00
C THR A 285 6.75 20.59 10.08
N ALA A 286 7.65 20.57 11.07
CA ALA A 286 8.55 21.70 11.32
C ALA A 286 9.88 21.61 10.56
N VAL A 287 10.31 20.39 10.20
CA VAL A 287 11.60 20.15 9.57
C VAL A 287 11.50 20.43 8.06
N ASN A 288 12.57 20.98 7.51
CA ASN A 288 12.74 21.28 6.08
C ASN A 288 11.64 22.15 5.44
N GLY A 289 10.74 22.77 6.25
CA GLY A 289 9.79 23.78 5.78
C GLY A 289 8.57 23.22 5.05
N ASP A 290 7.93 22.19 5.62
CA ASP A 290 6.69 21.61 5.07
C ASP A 290 5.59 22.66 4.87
N PRO A 291 5.12 22.89 3.63
CA PRO A 291 4.02 23.80 3.34
C PRO A 291 2.62 23.20 3.62
N ASN A 292 2.51 21.91 3.98
CA ASN A 292 1.26 21.18 4.13
C ASN A 292 1.07 20.67 5.57
N PRO A 293 0.81 21.56 6.56
CA PRO A 293 0.62 21.13 7.94
C PRO A 293 -0.66 20.31 8.09
N PHE A 294 -0.65 19.36 9.02
CA PHE A 294 -1.85 18.57 9.35
C PHE A 294 -2.98 19.47 9.85
N THR A 295 -4.08 19.51 9.14
CA THR A 295 -5.26 20.32 9.45
C THR A 295 -6.40 19.50 10.03
N SER A 296 -6.33 18.17 9.98
CA SER A 296 -7.36 17.24 10.46
C SER A 296 -6.76 16.01 11.12
N LEU A 297 -7.59 15.29 11.89
CA LEU A 297 -7.26 13.98 12.44
C LEU A 297 -7.49 12.84 11.43
N SER A 298 -7.99 13.13 10.23
CA SER A 298 -8.27 12.10 9.24
C SER A 298 -7.03 11.63 8.50
N THR A 299 -5.98 12.45 8.41
CA THR A 299 -4.73 12.11 7.72
C THR A 299 -3.71 11.56 8.73
N LEU A 300 -3.24 10.33 8.52
CA LEU A 300 -2.25 9.69 9.39
C LEU A 300 -0.83 10.23 9.18
N ALA A 301 -0.43 10.34 7.94
CA ALA A 301 0.90 10.77 7.53
C ALA A 301 0.85 11.31 6.11
N HIS A 302 1.91 11.95 5.70
CA HIS A 302 2.20 12.26 4.32
C HIS A 302 3.72 12.25 4.07
N THR A 303 4.11 12.03 2.83
CA THR A 303 5.51 11.97 2.43
C THR A 303 5.73 12.81 1.19
N TYR A 304 6.91 13.39 1.05
CA TYR A 304 7.31 14.08 -0.16
C TYR A 304 7.98 13.10 -1.14
N TYR A 305 7.63 13.20 -2.42
CA TYR A 305 8.31 12.41 -3.45
C TYR A 305 9.80 12.77 -3.55
N PRO A 306 10.64 11.84 -4.02
CA PRO A 306 12.04 12.13 -4.34
C PRO A 306 12.19 13.33 -5.27
N ALA A 307 13.37 13.97 -5.25
CA ALA A 307 13.74 14.95 -6.27
C ALA A 307 13.69 14.30 -7.68
N PRO A 308 13.33 15.06 -8.74
CA PRO A 308 13.20 16.51 -8.83
C PRO A 308 11.82 17.11 -8.54
N PRO A 309 10.68 16.35 -8.42
CA PRO A 309 9.40 17.01 -8.12
C PRO A 309 9.47 17.86 -6.87
N ASN A 310 10.13 17.35 -5.82
CA ASN A 310 10.40 18.12 -4.62
C ASN A 310 11.89 18.47 -4.54
N PRO A 311 12.23 19.71 -4.16
CA PRO A 311 13.63 20.07 -3.98
C PRO A 311 14.21 19.46 -2.70
N GLU A 312 15.51 19.25 -2.66
CA GLU A 312 16.21 19.04 -1.40
C GLU A 312 16.12 20.32 -0.52
N PRO A 313 16.01 20.23 0.80
CA PRO A 313 16.11 18.99 1.58
C PRO A 313 14.79 18.26 1.86
N ILE A 314 13.62 18.78 1.43
CA ILE A 314 12.32 18.17 1.76
C ILE A 314 12.00 16.90 0.94
N ALA A 315 12.76 16.62 -0.10
CA ALA A 315 12.56 15.44 -0.94
C ALA A 315 12.64 14.15 -0.11
N GLY A 316 11.61 13.33 -0.17
CA GLY A 316 11.53 12.06 0.55
C GLY A 316 11.12 12.14 2.00
N ASP A 317 10.99 13.33 2.61
CA ASP A 317 10.64 13.49 4.01
C ASP A 317 9.30 12.87 4.37
N MET A 318 9.25 12.24 5.53
CA MET A 318 8.08 11.53 6.05
C MET A 318 7.56 12.23 7.30
N HIS A 319 6.33 12.73 7.22
CA HIS A 319 5.66 13.45 8.30
C HIS A 319 4.48 12.64 8.82
N PHE A 320 4.47 12.38 10.11
CA PHE A 320 3.41 11.67 10.82
C PHE A 320 2.57 12.65 11.62
N ASN A 321 1.26 12.49 11.62
CA ASN A 321 0.35 13.38 12.33
C ASN A 321 0.58 13.32 13.85
N PRO A 322 1.06 14.40 14.48
CA PRO A 322 1.36 14.40 15.92
C PRO A 322 0.11 14.32 16.80
N ALA A 323 -1.06 14.64 16.25
CA ALA A 323 -2.34 14.57 16.97
C ALA A 323 -2.85 13.13 17.12
N GLU A 324 -2.45 12.21 16.21
CA GLU A 324 -2.89 10.82 16.24
C GLU A 324 -2.45 10.05 17.50
N THR A 325 -3.25 9.03 17.86
CA THR A 325 -2.88 8.09 18.91
C THR A 325 -2.17 6.89 18.28
N TRP A 326 -0.87 6.99 18.21
CA TRP A 326 0.00 5.98 17.63
C TRP A 326 0.10 4.73 18.49
N HIS A 327 0.17 3.56 17.85
CA HIS A 327 0.31 2.25 18.47
C HIS A 327 1.43 1.45 17.80
N VAL A 328 1.77 0.33 18.41
CA VAL A 328 2.64 -0.71 17.83
C VAL A 328 1.90 -2.03 17.89
N GLY A 329 1.69 -2.66 16.72
CA GLY A 329 1.02 -3.93 16.58
C GLY A 329 -0.50 -3.89 16.75
N SER A 330 -1.14 -2.72 16.61
CA SER A 330 -2.60 -2.56 16.64
C SER A 330 -3.03 -1.33 15.83
N THR A 331 -4.31 -0.98 15.87
CA THR A 331 -4.90 0.16 15.15
C THR A 331 -4.00 1.42 15.18
N THR A 332 -3.81 2.08 14.05
CA THR A 332 -2.87 3.21 13.84
C THR A 332 -1.42 2.81 14.17
N ASP A 333 -0.98 1.73 13.57
CA ASP A 333 0.32 1.11 13.79
C ASP A 333 1.45 1.86 13.08
N VAL A 334 2.46 2.28 13.83
CA VAL A 334 3.63 3.00 13.31
C VAL A 334 4.31 2.25 12.17
N TYR A 335 4.50 0.93 12.30
CA TYR A 335 5.15 0.13 11.26
C TYR A 335 4.36 0.11 9.95
N THR A 336 3.04 -0.11 10.03
CA THR A 336 2.20 -0.21 8.84
C THR A 336 2.17 1.11 8.07
N VAL A 337 2.01 2.23 8.79
CA VAL A 337 2.04 3.56 8.16
C VAL A 337 3.43 3.86 7.62
N ALA A 338 4.50 3.61 8.38
CA ALA A 338 5.86 3.84 7.92
C ALA A 338 6.22 2.99 6.68
N LEU A 339 5.70 1.76 6.59
CA LEU A 339 5.93 0.90 5.42
C LEU A 339 5.31 1.52 4.14
N HIS A 340 4.12 2.10 4.26
CA HIS A 340 3.43 2.82 3.19
C HIS A 340 4.18 4.11 2.82
N GLU A 341 4.47 4.96 3.80
CA GLU A 341 5.13 6.24 3.57
C GLU A 341 6.53 6.08 2.97
N LEU A 342 7.27 5.05 3.38
CA LEU A 342 8.56 4.71 2.76
C LEU A 342 8.42 4.36 1.27
N GLY A 343 7.31 3.74 0.85
CA GLY A 343 7.04 3.53 -0.57
C GLY A 343 6.98 4.86 -1.33
N HIS A 344 6.31 5.87 -0.79
CA HIS A 344 6.28 7.22 -1.35
C HIS A 344 7.65 7.88 -1.32
N SER A 345 8.37 7.80 -0.21
CA SER A 345 9.75 8.29 -0.09
C SER A 345 10.69 7.66 -1.12
N LEU A 346 10.38 6.46 -1.58
CA LEU A 346 11.10 5.76 -2.66
C LEU A 346 10.55 6.09 -4.06
N GLY A 347 9.48 6.84 -4.20
CA GLY A 347 8.91 7.25 -5.48
C GLY A 347 7.73 6.40 -5.96
N LEU A 348 7.11 5.59 -5.10
CA LEU A 348 5.89 4.86 -5.46
C LEU A 348 4.65 5.73 -5.26
N GLY A 349 3.73 5.69 -6.20
CA GLY A 349 2.38 6.22 -6.07
C GLY A 349 1.41 5.20 -5.45
N HIS A 350 0.16 5.61 -5.26
CA HIS A 350 -0.88 4.72 -4.78
C HIS A 350 -1.25 3.64 -5.81
N THR A 351 -1.54 2.43 -5.31
CA THR A 351 -2.20 1.37 -6.06
C THR A 351 -3.71 1.41 -5.80
N ASP A 352 -4.47 0.70 -6.60
CA ASP A 352 -5.92 0.58 -6.48
C ASP A 352 -6.39 -0.80 -5.99
N ASN A 353 -5.43 -1.65 -5.63
CA ASN A 353 -5.71 -2.95 -5.02
C ASN A 353 -5.65 -2.84 -3.48
N PRO A 354 -6.77 -3.09 -2.76
CA PRO A 354 -6.81 -2.99 -1.29
C PRO A 354 -5.86 -3.94 -0.54
N SER A 355 -5.25 -4.91 -1.23
CA SER A 355 -4.28 -5.84 -0.62
C SER A 355 -2.84 -5.33 -0.69
N ASP A 356 -2.58 -4.22 -1.35
CA ASP A 356 -1.25 -3.65 -1.49
C ASP A 356 -0.93 -2.69 -0.34
N VAL A 357 0.34 -2.59 0.03
CA VAL A 357 0.80 -1.61 1.02
C VAL A 357 0.55 -0.19 0.52
N MET A 358 0.72 0.04 -0.79
CA MET A 358 0.53 1.35 -1.41
C MET A 358 -0.93 1.71 -1.72
N TYR A 359 -1.93 0.96 -1.18
CA TYR A 359 -3.33 1.36 -1.28
C TYR A 359 -3.59 2.64 -0.47
N PRO A 360 -4.37 3.64 -0.98
CA PRO A 360 -4.47 4.97 -0.37
C PRO A 360 -5.19 5.01 0.98
N TYR A 361 -5.82 3.94 1.39
CA TYR A 361 -6.54 3.87 2.66
C TYR A 361 -5.93 2.83 3.57
N TYR A 362 -5.68 3.20 4.81
CA TYR A 362 -4.98 2.41 5.80
C TYR A 362 -5.57 1.01 6.01
N HIS A 363 -4.70 0.01 5.95
CA HIS A 363 -4.98 -1.39 6.28
C HIS A 363 -3.90 -1.92 7.23
N PHE A 364 -4.30 -2.22 8.46
CA PHE A 364 -3.38 -2.72 9.48
C PHE A 364 -2.72 -4.05 9.06
N GLY A 365 -1.39 -4.09 9.16
CA GLY A 365 -0.62 -5.32 9.03
C GLY A 365 -0.43 -5.84 7.60
N THR A 366 -0.74 -5.05 6.58
CA THR A 366 -0.54 -5.42 5.16
C THR A 366 0.96 -5.62 4.87
N PRO A 367 1.39 -6.79 4.36
CA PRO A 367 2.76 -6.99 3.90
C PRO A 367 2.96 -6.41 2.49
N LEU A 368 4.22 -6.22 2.08
CA LEU A 368 4.53 -5.87 0.68
C LEU A 368 3.95 -6.91 -0.27
N SER A 369 3.13 -6.45 -1.19
CA SER A 369 2.52 -7.24 -2.25
C SER A 369 3.49 -7.47 -3.43
N ALA A 370 3.10 -8.30 -4.38
CA ALA A 370 3.83 -8.45 -5.63
C ALA A 370 3.87 -7.12 -6.44
N ASN A 371 2.81 -6.30 -6.37
CA ASN A 371 2.75 -5.00 -7.04
C ASN A 371 3.69 -3.99 -6.39
N ASP A 372 3.70 -3.90 -5.05
CA ASP A 372 4.63 -3.03 -4.31
C ASP A 372 6.08 -3.38 -4.63
N ILE A 373 6.41 -4.69 -4.65
CA ILE A 373 7.74 -5.20 -4.96
C ILE A 373 8.11 -4.88 -6.42
N ALA A 374 7.21 -5.12 -7.37
CA ALA A 374 7.45 -4.82 -8.78
C ALA A 374 7.68 -3.31 -9.00
N GLY A 375 6.89 -2.46 -8.32
CA GLY A 375 7.02 -1.01 -8.36
C GLY A 375 8.41 -0.54 -7.90
N VAL A 376 8.85 -0.94 -6.71
CA VAL A 376 10.17 -0.52 -6.20
C VAL A 376 11.32 -1.10 -7.02
N GLN A 377 11.16 -2.32 -7.55
CA GLN A 377 12.17 -2.94 -8.41
C GLN A 377 12.27 -2.28 -9.78
N SER A 378 11.19 -1.71 -10.31
CA SER A 378 11.23 -0.93 -11.56
C SER A 378 12.09 0.33 -11.42
N LEU A 379 12.14 0.92 -10.21
CA LEU A 379 12.94 2.11 -9.92
C LEU A 379 14.41 1.78 -9.59
N TYR A 380 14.65 0.75 -8.79
CA TYR A 380 15.98 0.50 -8.21
C TYR A 380 16.58 -0.86 -8.57
N GLY A 381 15.89 -1.66 -9.37
CA GLY A 381 16.27 -3.03 -9.67
C GLY A 381 16.00 -4.00 -8.51
N ALA A 382 15.80 -5.26 -8.85
CA ALA A 382 15.73 -6.33 -7.86
C ALA A 382 17.06 -6.44 -7.13
N LEU A 383 17.02 -6.87 -5.86
CA LEU A 383 18.26 -7.26 -5.18
C LEU A 383 19.00 -8.25 -6.09
N ALA A 384 20.15 -7.86 -6.60
CA ALA A 384 20.94 -8.75 -7.42
C ALA A 384 21.23 -10.00 -6.59
N SER A 385 20.65 -11.12 -6.99
CA SER A 385 21.30 -12.40 -6.69
C SER A 385 22.70 -12.25 -7.25
N VAL A 386 23.72 -12.22 -6.40
CA VAL A 386 25.11 -12.00 -6.81
C VAL A 386 25.49 -13.19 -7.68
N ILE A 387 25.14 -13.14 -8.96
CA ILE A 387 25.74 -13.99 -9.97
C ILE A 387 27.05 -13.31 -10.32
N SER A 388 28.07 -13.60 -9.52
CA SER A 388 29.45 -13.22 -9.78
C SER A 388 29.90 -13.94 -11.06
N GLY A 389 29.86 -13.25 -12.18
CA GLY A 389 30.65 -13.59 -13.38
C GLY A 389 32.09 -13.16 -13.14
N GLY A 390 32.89 -13.98 -12.48
CA GLY A 390 34.31 -13.76 -12.26
C GLY A 390 34.87 -14.89 -11.41
N THR A 391 35.71 -15.74 -12.03
CA THR A 391 36.58 -16.78 -11.47
C THR A 391 36.47 -17.05 -9.95
N HIS A 392 35.83 -18.16 -9.64
CA HIS A 392 35.90 -19.03 -8.46
C HIS A 392 36.55 -18.46 -7.20
N SER A 393 35.73 -17.86 -6.34
CA SER A 393 35.73 -18.15 -4.92
C SER A 393 34.30 -18.60 -4.59
N ALA A 394 34.14 -19.80 -4.09
CA ALA A 394 32.85 -20.37 -3.72
C ALA A 394 32.19 -19.47 -2.67
N VAL A 395 31.18 -18.68 -3.06
CA VAL A 395 30.34 -17.96 -2.10
C VAL A 395 29.56 -19.03 -1.34
N THR A 396 29.93 -19.24 -0.09
CA THR A 396 29.20 -20.15 0.80
C THR A 396 27.78 -19.60 0.97
N PRO A 397 26.71 -20.34 0.58
CA PRO A 397 25.34 -19.86 0.75
C PRO A 397 25.07 -19.41 2.19
N THR A 398 24.38 -18.29 2.37
CA THR A 398 24.08 -17.76 3.70
C THR A 398 23.13 -18.72 4.42
N LEU A 399 23.47 -19.11 5.65
CA LEU A 399 22.58 -19.90 6.50
C LEU A 399 21.25 -19.17 6.67
N ALA A 400 20.13 -19.88 6.51
CA ALA A 400 18.81 -19.31 6.72
C ALA A 400 17.97 -20.23 7.61
N VAL A 401 17.21 -19.62 8.54
CA VAL A 401 16.21 -20.31 9.36
C VAL A 401 14.83 -19.76 9.04
N VAL A 402 13.89 -20.67 8.76
CA VAL A 402 12.48 -20.38 8.48
C VAL A 402 11.65 -20.96 9.59
N VAL A 403 10.67 -20.20 10.08
CA VAL A 403 9.60 -20.68 10.97
C VAL A 403 8.34 -20.80 10.13
N SER A 404 7.80 -22.00 10.03
CA SER A 404 6.59 -22.30 9.25
C SER A 404 5.33 -22.30 10.13
N SER A 405 5.48 -22.59 11.42
CA SER A 405 4.39 -22.57 12.42
C SER A 405 4.98 -22.30 13.80
N PRO A 406 4.28 -21.55 14.68
CA PRO A 406 3.13 -20.71 14.36
C PRO A 406 3.53 -19.52 13.47
N ILE A 407 2.54 -18.94 12.77
CA ILE A 407 2.76 -17.74 11.94
C ILE A 407 3.01 -16.54 12.87
N ASP A 408 3.89 -15.63 12.46
CA ASP A 408 4.16 -14.38 13.19
C ASP A 408 2.86 -13.57 13.38
N GLY A 409 2.59 -13.17 14.62
CA GLY A 409 1.37 -12.47 15.01
C GLY A 409 0.18 -13.37 15.37
N SER A 410 0.33 -14.69 15.34
CA SER A 410 -0.74 -15.63 15.69
C SER A 410 -1.17 -15.55 17.15
N SER A 411 -2.37 -16.08 17.45
CA SER A 411 -2.91 -16.17 18.81
C SER A 411 -3.26 -17.62 19.17
N THR A 412 -3.01 -17.99 20.42
CA THR A 412 -3.34 -19.30 20.96
C THR A 412 -3.88 -19.19 22.39
N ALA A 413 -4.73 -20.12 22.81
CA ALA A 413 -5.13 -20.27 24.21
C ALA A 413 -4.18 -21.19 25.00
N ASN A 414 -3.28 -21.88 24.32
CA ASN A 414 -2.41 -22.90 24.91
C ASN A 414 -1.28 -22.25 25.74
N ALA A 415 -0.93 -22.92 26.84
CA ALA A 415 0.21 -22.50 27.67
C ALA A 415 1.58 -22.83 27.02
N SER A 416 1.57 -23.60 25.93
CA SER A 416 2.73 -23.97 25.13
C SER A 416 2.26 -24.21 23.71
N ASP A 417 3.09 -23.85 22.72
CA ASP A 417 2.80 -24.09 21.32
C ASP A 417 3.95 -24.81 20.61
N THR A 418 3.66 -25.51 19.51
CA THR A 418 4.68 -26.22 18.73
C THR A 418 5.16 -25.34 17.60
N PHE A 419 6.40 -24.88 17.73
CA PHE A 419 7.10 -24.18 16.67
C PHE A 419 7.75 -25.17 15.71
N SER A 420 7.67 -24.94 14.42
CA SER A 420 8.28 -25.78 13.39
C SER A 420 8.80 -24.95 12.24
N GLY A 421 9.75 -25.52 11.50
CA GLY A 421 10.34 -24.83 10.36
C GLY A 421 11.47 -25.61 9.71
N SER A 422 12.32 -24.88 8.97
CA SER A 422 13.48 -25.47 8.30
C SER A 422 14.72 -24.60 8.43
N VAL A 423 15.86 -25.21 8.28
CA VAL A 423 17.18 -24.57 8.12
C VAL A 423 17.71 -24.93 6.75
N SER A 424 18.16 -23.95 6.00
CA SER A 424 18.74 -24.16 4.66
C SER A 424 20.14 -23.56 4.56
N ASN A 425 20.90 -24.04 3.59
CA ASN A 425 22.28 -23.62 3.34
C ASN A 425 23.24 -23.87 4.53
N ASN A 426 22.87 -24.81 5.42
CA ASN A 426 23.69 -25.21 6.57
C ASN A 426 24.86 -26.08 6.14
N SER A 427 25.97 -25.92 6.84
CA SER A 427 27.12 -26.82 6.79
C SER A 427 26.97 -27.85 7.92
N GLY A 428 26.79 -29.12 7.58
CA GLY A 428 26.52 -30.18 8.56
C GLY A 428 25.14 -30.04 9.23
N ALA A 429 24.92 -30.77 10.30
CA ALA A 429 23.66 -30.70 11.05
C ALA A 429 23.54 -29.37 11.80
N PRO A 430 22.48 -28.57 11.57
CA PRO A 430 22.28 -27.33 12.31
C PRO A 430 21.81 -27.61 13.74
N VAL A 431 22.13 -26.70 14.66
CA VAL A 431 21.56 -26.64 16.00
C VAL A 431 20.55 -25.49 16.02
N VAL A 432 19.31 -25.76 16.38
CA VAL A 432 18.25 -24.75 16.47
C VAL A 432 17.88 -24.56 17.94
N VAL A 433 17.98 -23.33 18.42
CA VAL A 433 17.60 -22.92 19.78
C VAL A 433 16.52 -21.86 19.72
N TRP A 434 15.68 -21.80 20.75
CA TRP A 434 14.68 -20.76 20.91
C TRP A 434 14.87 -20.03 22.23
N GLN A 435 14.49 -18.76 22.25
CA GLN A 435 14.47 -17.91 23.44
C GLN A 435 13.22 -17.03 23.43
N THR A 436 12.52 -16.95 24.54
CA THR A 436 11.35 -16.09 24.72
C THR A 436 11.73 -14.75 25.35
N SER A 437 10.91 -13.73 25.15
CA SER A 437 11.11 -12.39 25.73
C SER A 437 11.11 -12.37 27.27
N ASN A 438 10.57 -13.40 27.93
CA ASN A 438 10.58 -13.56 29.39
C ASN A 438 11.76 -14.41 29.89
N GLY A 439 12.78 -14.67 29.04
CA GLY A 439 14.03 -15.30 29.41
C GLY A 439 14.04 -16.84 29.40
N GLN A 440 12.94 -17.50 29.00
CA GLN A 440 12.95 -18.95 28.82
C GLN A 440 13.65 -19.31 27.50
N SER A 441 14.35 -20.44 27.48
CA SER A 441 15.06 -20.91 26.29
C SER A 441 15.06 -22.43 26.24
N GLY A 442 15.30 -22.97 25.05
CA GLY A 442 15.42 -24.39 24.84
C GLY A 442 15.99 -24.73 23.46
N ARG A 443 16.11 -26.02 23.19
CA ARG A 443 16.59 -26.54 21.92
C ARG A 443 15.46 -27.23 21.17
N ALA A 444 15.41 -27.03 19.84
CA ALA A 444 14.51 -27.75 18.96
C ALA A 444 15.01 -29.17 18.70
N THR A 445 14.09 -30.04 18.29
CA THR A 445 14.42 -31.35 17.71
C THR A 445 14.60 -31.16 16.21
N GLU A 446 15.80 -31.47 15.72
CA GLU A 446 16.16 -31.34 14.30
C GLU A 446 16.11 -32.71 13.62
N ALA A 447 15.64 -32.72 12.35
CA ALA A 447 15.69 -33.88 11.47
C ALA A 447 16.86 -33.73 10.45
N ALA A 448 17.33 -34.84 9.93
CA ALA A 448 18.39 -34.86 8.92
C ALA A 448 18.08 -34.08 7.63
N SER A 449 16.82 -33.82 7.36
CA SER A 449 16.33 -32.98 6.25
C SER A 449 16.49 -31.48 6.48
N GLY A 450 16.99 -31.03 7.65
CA GLY A 450 17.03 -29.64 8.06
C GLY A 450 15.71 -29.10 8.62
N SER A 451 14.67 -29.90 8.69
CA SER A 451 13.42 -29.52 9.38
C SER A 451 13.63 -29.61 10.91
N TRP A 452 12.92 -28.77 11.65
CA TRP A 452 13.00 -28.72 13.11
C TRP A 452 11.62 -28.47 13.74
N THR A 453 11.49 -28.91 15.00
CA THR A 453 10.30 -28.65 15.83
C THR A 453 10.71 -28.33 17.26
N ALA A 454 9.95 -27.48 17.95
CA ALA A 454 10.18 -27.12 19.34
C ALA A 454 8.85 -26.83 20.05
N ALA A 455 8.67 -27.39 21.24
CA ALA A 455 7.58 -26.97 22.12
C ALA A 455 8.04 -25.76 22.93
N VAL A 456 7.40 -24.60 22.71
CA VAL A 456 7.78 -23.33 23.34
C VAL A 456 6.68 -22.92 24.34
N PRO A 457 7.01 -22.76 25.63
CA PRO A 457 6.05 -22.26 26.61
C PRO A 457 5.74 -20.78 26.37
N LEU A 458 4.47 -20.40 26.52
CA LEU A 458 3.97 -19.07 26.29
C LEU A 458 3.44 -18.46 27.59
N ALA A 459 3.89 -17.26 27.94
CA ALA A 459 3.30 -16.45 28.99
C ALA A 459 1.93 -15.90 28.55
N ALA A 460 1.08 -15.52 29.48
CA ALA A 460 -0.16 -14.82 29.18
C ALA A 460 0.14 -13.47 28.49
N GLY A 461 -0.61 -13.12 27.44
CA GLY A 461 -0.38 -11.93 26.64
C GLY A 461 0.62 -12.15 25.49
N ALA A 462 1.24 -11.09 25.04
CA ALA A 462 2.18 -11.12 23.91
C ALA A 462 3.51 -11.80 24.29
N ASN A 463 3.94 -12.74 23.45
CA ASN A 463 5.24 -13.42 23.54
C ASN A 463 6.03 -13.14 22.28
N MET A 464 7.29 -12.82 22.43
CA MET A 464 8.25 -12.70 21.35
C MET A 464 9.28 -13.82 21.48
N ILE A 465 9.38 -14.66 20.46
CA ILE A 465 10.22 -15.85 20.46
C ILE A 465 11.28 -15.70 19.37
N THR A 466 12.55 -15.70 19.77
CA THR A 466 13.68 -15.70 18.86
C THR A 466 14.13 -17.13 18.61
N ILE A 467 14.09 -17.57 17.36
CA ILE A 467 14.61 -18.85 16.89
C ILE A 467 15.97 -18.59 16.24
N THR A 468 17.02 -19.25 16.71
CA THR A 468 18.38 -19.12 16.18
C THR A 468 18.88 -20.49 15.73
N ALA A 469 19.27 -20.59 14.47
CA ALA A 469 19.97 -21.76 13.93
C ALA A 469 21.47 -21.46 13.83
N THR A 470 22.29 -22.43 14.26
CA THR A 470 23.77 -22.38 14.13
C THR A 470 24.23 -23.65 13.45
N ASP A 471 25.06 -23.54 12.42
CA ASP A 471 25.62 -24.71 11.72
C ASP A 471 27.00 -25.12 12.27
N SER A 472 27.55 -26.22 11.74
CA SER A 472 28.84 -26.75 12.16
C SER A 472 30.03 -25.83 11.85
N SER A 473 29.85 -24.83 10.99
CA SER A 473 30.84 -23.78 10.68
C SER A 473 30.65 -22.54 11.52
N SER A 474 29.88 -22.60 12.61
CA SER A 474 29.54 -21.49 13.52
C SER A 474 28.84 -20.31 12.86
N ARG A 475 28.25 -20.50 11.66
CA ARG A 475 27.37 -19.48 11.07
C ARG A 475 26.02 -19.53 11.80
N ALA A 476 25.46 -18.36 12.09
CA ALA A 476 24.17 -18.25 12.77
C ALA A 476 23.17 -17.45 11.94
N ALA A 477 21.90 -17.85 12.00
CA ALA A 477 20.77 -17.11 11.47
C ALA A 477 19.63 -17.11 12.49
N SER A 478 18.93 -15.98 12.62
CA SER A 478 17.83 -15.86 13.59
C SER A 478 16.54 -15.37 12.93
N ARG A 479 15.40 -15.82 13.49
CA ARG A 479 14.05 -15.36 13.14
C ARG A 479 13.28 -15.08 14.43
N VAL A 480 12.56 -13.97 14.47
CA VAL A 480 11.65 -13.63 15.57
C VAL A 480 10.22 -13.96 15.15
N VAL A 481 9.45 -14.59 16.04
CA VAL A 481 8.03 -14.89 15.87
C VAL A 481 7.27 -14.38 17.09
N ARG A 482 6.17 -13.68 16.86
CA ARG A 482 5.27 -13.17 17.90
C ARG A 482 4.06 -14.07 18.00
N VAL A 483 3.70 -14.45 19.23
CA VAL A 483 2.51 -15.24 19.52
C VAL A 483 1.80 -14.65 20.72
N THR A 484 0.50 -14.37 20.60
CA THR A 484 -0.30 -13.88 21.72
C THR A 484 -1.03 -15.04 22.39
N ARG A 485 -0.75 -15.27 23.69
CA ARG A 485 -1.53 -16.22 24.47
C ARG A 485 -2.70 -15.52 25.16
N SER A 486 -3.93 -15.87 24.78
CA SER A 486 -5.13 -15.43 25.46
C SER A 486 -5.42 -16.34 26.65
N THR A 487 -5.39 -15.80 27.88
CA THR A 487 -5.91 -16.50 29.06
C THR A 487 -7.40 -16.16 29.17
N GLY A 488 -8.27 -17.15 28.91
CA GLY A 488 -9.70 -16.93 28.88
C GLY A 488 -10.26 -16.38 30.18
N ALA A 489 -10.72 -15.14 30.11
CA ALA A 489 -11.83 -14.58 30.86
C ALA A 489 -12.43 -13.49 29.97
N GLY A 490 -13.55 -13.81 29.37
CA GLY A 490 -14.44 -13.07 28.51
C GLY A 490 -14.17 -11.61 28.23
N VAL A 491 -13.96 -11.27 26.96
CA VAL A 491 -14.73 -10.33 26.14
C VAL A 491 -14.29 -10.50 24.69
N ASN A 492 -15.29 -10.56 23.80
CA ASN A 492 -15.09 -10.65 22.35
C ASN A 492 -14.31 -9.47 21.80
N ALA A 493 -13.16 -9.75 21.17
CA ALA A 493 -12.55 -8.84 20.19
C ALA A 493 -12.55 -9.54 18.81
N PRO A 494 -12.85 -8.83 17.72
CA PRO A 494 -12.90 -9.42 16.38
C PRO A 494 -11.52 -9.88 15.93
N GLY A 495 -11.45 -11.13 15.45
CA GLY A 495 -10.22 -11.76 15.02
C GLY A 495 -9.59 -11.10 13.79
N VAL A 496 -8.28 -10.98 13.84
CA VAL A 496 -7.41 -10.58 12.73
C VAL A 496 -7.26 -11.76 11.78
N VAL A 497 -7.53 -11.55 10.49
CA VAL A 497 -7.37 -12.53 9.41
C VAL A 497 -5.91 -12.67 9.03
N SER A 498 -5.39 -13.89 9.11
CA SER A 498 -4.10 -14.27 8.53
C SER A 498 -4.30 -14.68 7.07
N SER A 499 -3.59 -14.08 6.16
CA SER A 499 -3.64 -14.38 4.73
C SER A 499 -2.89 -15.68 4.42
N GLY A 500 -3.60 -16.70 3.95
CA GLY A 500 -3.04 -17.96 3.43
C GLY A 500 -3.84 -19.21 3.70
N GLY A 501 -4.87 -19.17 4.55
CA GLY A 501 -5.78 -20.30 4.78
C GLY A 501 -6.85 -20.41 3.69
N SER A 502 -7.40 -21.63 3.50
CA SER A 502 -8.55 -21.84 2.64
C SER A 502 -9.74 -20.99 3.11
N VAL A 503 -10.57 -20.54 2.17
CA VAL A 503 -11.78 -19.78 2.51
C VAL A 503 -12.93 -20.76 2.75
N PRO A 504 -13.60 -20.72 3.93
CA PRO A 504 -14.71 -21.59 4.21
C PRO A 504 -15.81 -21.52 3.15
N SER A 505 -16.42 -22.62 2.83
CA SER A 505 -17.71 -22.63 2.14
C SER A 505 -18.84 -22.64 3.17
N ILE A 506 -19.93 -21.92 2.89
CA ILE A 506 -21.14 -21.93 3.71
C ILE A 506 -22.38 -21.84 2.83
N THR A 507 -23.38 -22.68 3.14
CA THR A 507 -24.64 -22.74 2.40
C THR A 507 -25.80 -22.86 3.37
N VAL A 508 -26.85 -22.06 3.15
CA VAL A 508 -28.15 -22.22 3.84
C VAL A 508 -29.02 -23.18 3.04
N LEU A 509 -29.45 -24.25 3.67
CA LEU A 509 -30.34 -25.25 3.07
C LEU A 509 -31.80 -24.91 3.30
N SER A 510 -32.14 -24.38 4.49
CA SER A 510 -33.50 -24.03 4.88
C SER A 510 -33.52 -22.94 5.94
N PRO A 511 -34.48 -21.99 5.86
CA PRO A 511 -35.38 -21.74 4.74
C PRO A 511 -34.66 -21.10 3.56
N LYS A 512 -35.33 -20.99 2.42
CA LYS A 512 -34.81 -20.25 1.27
C LYS A 512 -34.90 -18.74 1.51
N SER A 513 -33.94 -17.99 1.00
CA SER A 513 -33.99 -16.52 1.02
C SER A 513 -35.22 -16.02 0.28
N GLY A 514 -35.89 -14.99 0.80
CA GLY A 514 -37.16 -14.48 0.30
C GLY A 514 -38.41 -15.15 0.90
N SER A 515 -38.27 -16.16 1.76
CA SER A 515 -39.39 -16.82 2.41
C SER A 515 -40.15 -15.88 3.36
N THR A 516 -41.45 -16.18 3.56
CA THR A 516 -42.32 -15.49 4.52
C THR A 516 -42.67 -16.39 5.69
N THR A 517 -42.89 -15.84 6.87
CA THR A 517 -43.32 -16.57 8.07
C THR A 517 -44.15 -15.68 8.98
N SER A 518 -45.09 -16.28 9.73
CA SER A 518 -45.81 -15.63 10.84
C SER A 518 -45.16 -15.88 12.20
N SER A 519 -44.12 -16.71 12.27
CA SER A 519 -43.42 -17.03 13.51
C SER A 519 -42.65 -15.85 14.08
N ALA A 520 -42.61 -15.73 15.40
CA ALA A 520 -41.80 -14.72 16.11
C ALA A 520 -40.30 -15.04 16.06
N SER A 521 -39.94 -16.30 15.78
CA SER A 521 -38.55 -16.74 15.65
C SER A 521 -38.37 -17.68 14.47
N LEU A 522 -37.11 -17.78 14.02
CA LEU A 522 -36.68 -18.56 12.87
C LEU A 522 -35.69 -19.65 13.31
N THR A 523 -35.73 -20.78 12.63
CA THR A 523 -34.65 -21.76 12.62
C THR A 523 -34.07 -21.85 11.23
N ILE A 524 -32.75 -21.76 11.15
CA ILE A 524 -31.99 -21.86 9.90
C ILE A 524 -31.08 -23.10 10.00
N ALA A 525 -30.98 -23.85 8.91
CA ALA A 525 -30.07 -24.99 8.83
C ALA A 525 -29.26 -24.93 7.52
N GLY A 526 -28.03 -25.42 7.58
CA GLY A 526 -27.14 -25.40 6.44
C GLY A 526 -25.91 -26.29 6.62
N THR A 527 -24.98 -26.13 5.66
CA THR A 527 -23.70 -26.82 5.68
C THR A 527 -22.58 -25.79 5.54
N ALA A 528 -21.42 -26.12 6.12
CA ALA A 528 -20.18 -25.39 5.89
C ALA A 528 -19.02 -26.39 5.83
N SER A 529 -17.98 -26.05 5.10
CA SER A 529 -16.76 -26.86 5.02
C SER A 529 -15.54 -25.98 4.77
N ASP A 530 -14.41 -26.44 5.24
CA ASP A 530 -13.11 -25.84 5.01
C ASP A 530 -12.03 -26.92 5.04
N SER A 531 -10.98 -26.82 4.18
CA SER A 531 -9.89 -27.80 4.14
C SER A 531 -9.08 -27.83 5.42
N ASP A 532 -8.97 -26.68 6.09
CA ASP A 532 -8.18 -26.53 7.31
C ASP A 532 -9.03 -26.78 8.57
N GLY A 533 -10.35 -26.97 8.39
CA GLY A 533 -11.33 -27.24 9.45
C GLY A 533 -12.09 -25.97 9.89
N LEU A 534 -13.29 -26.18 10.42
CA LEU A 534 -14.17 -25.09 10.88
C LEU A 534 -14.02 -24.86 12.39
N ALA A 535 -13.78 -23.62 12.79
CA ALA A 535 -13.76 -23.21 14.19
C ALA A 535 -15.17 -22.91 14.70
N SER A 536 -16.00 -22.22 13.91
CA SER A 536 -17.35 -21.83 14.34
C SER A 536 -18.27 -21.50 13.17
N VAL A 537 -19.59 -21.59 13.43
CA VAL A 537 -20.62 -20.95 12.62
C VAL A 537 -21.48 -20.08 13.53
N THR A 538 -21.65 -18.81 13.15
CA THR A 538 -22.38 -17.81 13.94
C THR A 538 -23.45 -17.13 13.08
N TRP A 539 -24.41 -16.46 13.71
CA TRP A 539 -25.42 -15.70 13.00
C TRP A 539 -25.66 -14.32 13.64
N LYS A 540 -26.11 -13.36 12.83
CA LYS A 540 -26.49 -12.01 13.27
C LYS A 540 -27.68 -11.52 12.43
N THR A 541 -28.59 -10.74 13.06
CA THR A 541 -29.75 -10.14 12.40
C THR A 541 -29.60 -8.63 12.24
N ASN A 542 -30.42 -8.03 11.35
CA ASN A 542 -30.53 -6.56 11.25
C ASN A 542 -31.10 -5.89 12.52
N SER A 543 -31.75 -6.65 13.41
CA SER A 543 -32.20 -6.18 14.74
C SER A 543 -31.12 -6.30 15.83
N GLN A 544 -29.85 -6.55 15.45
CA GLN A 544 -28.69 -6.72 16.33
C GLN A 544 -28.69 -7.98 17.19
N ALA A 545 -29.67 -8.87 17.05
CA ALA A 545 -29.60 -10.18 17.69
C ALA A 545 -28.51 -11.03 17.04
N SER A 546 -27.78 -11.81 17.83
CA SER A 546 -26.71 -12.69 17.37
C SER A 546 -26.61 -13.95 18.23
N GLY A 547 -25.94 -14.97 17.69
CA GLY A 547 -25.72 -16.24 18.40
C GLY A 547 -24.83 -17.21 17.63
N THR A 548 -24.63 -18.37 18.22
CA THR A 548 -23.89 -19.48 17.63
C THR A 548 -24.85 -20.57 17.13
N THR A 549 -24.37 -21.41 16.22
CA THR A 549 -25.09 -22.56 15.72
C THR A 549 -24.77 -23.80 16.56
N THR A 550 -25.65 -24.80 16.50
CA THR A 550 -25.35 -26.17 16.91
C THR A 550 -24.70 -26.88 15.72
N GLY A 551 -23.50 -27.40 15.91
CA GLY A 551 -22.69 -28.00 14.85
C GLY A 551 -21.97 -26.95 13.97
N THR A 552 -20.97 -27.40 13.24
CA THR A 552 -20.18 -26.57 12.32
C THR A 552 -20.34 -27.03 10.87
N THR A 553 -19.99 -28.28 10.54
CA THR A 553 -20.11 -28.84 9.18
C THR A 553 -21.56 -28.97 8.73
N ASN A 554 -22.42 -29.56 9.57
CA ASN A 554 -23.86 -29.49 9.46
C ASN A 554 -24.35 -28.66 10.64
N TRP A 555 -24.82 -27.46 10.36
CA TRP A 555 -25.16 -26.52 11.41
C TRP A 555 -26.63 -26.11 11.42
N THR A 556 -27.12 -25.80 12.61
CA THR A 556 -28.47 -25.31 12.84
C THR A 556 -28.44 -24.13 13.82
N ALA A 557 -29.10 -23.04 13.45
CA ALA A 557 -29.34 -21.87 14.28
C ALA A 557 -30.83 -21.82 14.61
N SER A 558 -31.20 -21.99 15.88
CA SER A 558 -32.58 -21.98 16.32
C SER A 558 -32.90 -20.77 17.18
N GLY A 559 -34.16 -20.34 17.19
CA GLY A 559 -34.61 -19.23 18.04
C GLY A 559 -34.19 -17.84 17.58
N ILE A 560 -33.85 -17.66 16.33
CA ILE A 560 -33.47 -16.36 15.77
C ILE A 560 -34.68 -15.42 15.81
N PRO A 561 -34.70 -14.32 16.57
CA PRO A 561 -35.85 -13.44 16.68
C PRO A 561 -36.10 -12.66 15.40
N LEU A 562 -37.38 -12.54 15.03
CA LEU A 562 -37.81 -11.79 13.86
C LEU A 562 -38.67 -10.60 14.26
N ILE A 563 -38.38 -9.43 13.69
CA ILE A 563 -39.21 -8.23 13.78
C ILE A 563 -40.24 -8.20 12.64
N PRO A 564 -41.43 -7.57 12.79
CA PRO A 564 -42.39 -7.43 11.70
C PRO A 564 -41.75 -6.81 10.45
N GLY A 565 -42.10 -7.35 9.28
CA GLY A 565 -41.53 -6.94 8.00
C GLY A 565 -40.27 -7.69 7.62
N LYS A 566 -39.38 -7.04 6.87
CA LYS A 566 -38.17 -7.63 6.29
C LYS A 566 -37.06 -7.81 7.35
N ASN A 567 -36.61 -9.04 7.52
CA ASN A 567 -35.47 -9.42 8.37
C ASN A 567 -34.31 -9.89 7.49
N THR A 568 -33.12 -9.45 7.80
CA THR A 568 -31.89 -9.94 7.20
C THR A 568 -31.12 -10.73 8.26
N VAL A 569 -30.78 -11.98 7.95
CA VAL A 569 -29.95 -12.82 8.81
C VAL A 569 -28.65 -13.13 8.07
N ILE A 570 -27.54 -12.79 8.66
CA ILE A 570 -26.20 -13.11 8.17
C ILE A 570 -25.71 -14.31 8.95
N VAL A 571 -25.30 -15.38 8.26
CA VAL A 571 -24.66 -16.56 8.86
C VAL A 571 -23.22 -16.61 8.38
N GLN A 572 -22.29 -16.75 9.31
CA GLN A 572 -20.86 -16.71 9.06
C GLN A 572 -20.21 -18.00 9.54
N ALA A 573 -19.47 -18.67 8.64
CA ALA A 573 -18.54 -19.75 9.01
C ALA A 573 -17.13 -19.17 9.14
N THR A 574 -16.42 -19.59 10.19
CA THR A 574 -15.02 -19.23 10.42
C THR A 574 -14.21 -20.52 10.54
N ASN A 575 -13.10 -20.62 9.79
CA ASN A 575 -12.20 -21.76 9.91
C ASN A 575 -11.26 -21.63 11.12
N ILE A 576 -10.44 -22.64 11.36
CA ILE A 576 -9.49 -22.64 12.50
C ILE A 576 -8.42 -21.57 12.39
N ASP A 577 -8.14 -21.03 11.18
CA ASP A 577 -7.18 -19.97 10.91
C ASP A 577 -7.80 -18.57 11.04
N GLY A 578 -9.10 -18.49 11.38
CA GLY A 578 -9.82 -17.23 11.54
C GLY A 578 -10.34 -16.64 10.23
N VAL A 579 -10.14 -17.32 9.08
CA VAL A 579 -10.73 -16.89 7.81
C VAL A 579 -12.23 -17.17 7.85
N ALA A 580 -13.03 -16.15 7.46
CA ALA A 580 -14.47 -16.24 7.57
C ALA A 580 -15.15 -16.01 6.21
N ARG A 581 -16.25 -16.74 6.00
CA ARG A 581 -17.19 -16.51 4.90
C ARG A 581 -18.61 -16.45 5.44
N PHE A 582 -19.42 -15.59 4.85
CA PHE A 582 -20.81 -15.43 5.26
C PHE A 582 -21.78 -15.60 4.09
N VAL A 583 -23.01 -15.92 4.44
CA VAL A 583 -24.17 -15.95 3.55
C VAL A 583 -25.29 -15.13 4.17
N THR A 584 -26.03 -14.40 3.34
CA THR A 584 -27.14 -13.57 3.79
C THR A 584 -28.47 -14.18 3.39
N LEU A 585 -29.40 -14.24 4.34
CA LEU A 585 -30.76 -14.72 4.18
C LEU A 585 -31.74 -13.60 4.46
N THR A 586 -32.71 -13.40 3.57
CA THR A 586 -33.81 -12.45 3.79
C THR A 586 -35.10 -13.21 4.08
N ILE A 587 -35.79 -12.86 5.18
CA ILE A 587 -37.06 -13.44 5.60
C ILE A 587 -38.04 -12.32 5.91
N THR A 588 -39.28 -12.45 5.44
CA THR A 588 -40.35 -11.48 5.75
C THR A 588 -41.26 -12.06 6.80
N LYS A 589 -41.36 -11.41 7.96
CA LYS A 589 -42.36 -11.75 8.98
C LYS A 589 -43.64 -10.98 8.70
N GLN A 590 -44.71 -11.75 8.50
CA GLN A 590 -46.09 -11.25 8.36
C GLN A 590 -46.71 -10.98 9.72
#